data_78aa12f550428edc7805467b33a7bfbe
#
_entry.id   78aa12f550428edc7805467b33a7bfbe
#
_cell.length_a   1.000
_cell.length_b   1.000
_cell.length_c   1.000
_cell.angle_alpha   90.00
_cell.angle_beta   90.00
_cell.angle_gamma   90.00
#
_symmetry.space_group_name_H-M   'P 1'
#
loop_
_entity.id
_entity.type
_entity.pdbx_description
1 polymer ?
#
loop_
_entity_poly.entity_id
_entity_poly.type
_entity_poly.pdbx_seq_one_letter_code
_entity_poly.pdbx_strand_id
1 'polypeptide(L)'
;TKLAFQNGKINLLKAESIADLISSETEIQRRQAIKIMNGKSADEFNLLREKLLKILSHIEAKIDFPDEDLPNNILEKIKITLDEVIIKIKKILNDQKVGERIREGFKIAILGPTNAGKSSLMNHLSNRDVAIVSEIAGTTRDVIETHLNIDGYPVIISDTAGIRDSKNEIEK
;
A
#
# COMPACT_ATOMS: atom_id res chain seq x y z
N THR A 1 14.05 -15.04 -0.86
CA THR A 1 13.71 -13.76 -0.16
C THR A 1 13.67 -13.97 1.35
N LYS A 2 12.85 -14.96 1.86
CA LYS A 2 12.69 -15.23 3.31
C LYS A 2 14.04 -15.47 4.03
N LEU A 3 14.89 -16.37 3.52
CA LEU A 3 16.20 -16.64 4.10
C LEU A 3 17.15 -15.41 4.08
N ALA A 4 17.10 -14.61 3.02
CA ALA A 4 17.87 -13.38 2.92
C ALA A 4 17.44 -12.35 3.97
N PHE A 5 16.13 -12.22 4.21
CA PHE A 5 15.60 -11.37 5.27
C PHE A 5 15.98 -11.88 6.67
N GLN A 6 15.80 -13.17 6.94
CA GLN A 6 16.17 -13.79 8.22
C GLN A 6 17.66 -13.65 8.54
N ASN A 7 18.52 -13.69 7.52
CA ASN A 7 19.96 -13.50 7.65
C ASN A 7 20.41 -12.03 7.58
N GLY A 8 19.48 -11.06 7.65
CA GLY A 8 19.78 -9.63 7.62
C GLY A 8 20.40 -9.11 6.32
N LYS A 9 20.33 -9.88 5.23
CA LYS A 9 20.87 -9.49 3.91
C LYS A 9 20.00 -8.45 3.20
N ILE A 10 18.70 -8.44 3.47
CA ILE A 10 17.72 -7.47 2.97
C ILE A 10 16.79 -7.08 4.11
N ASN A 11 16.26 -5.86 4.06
CA ASN A 11 15.22 -5.40 4.98
C ASN A 11 13.82 -5.84 4.51
N LEU A 12 12.80 -5.64 5.35
CA LEU A 12 11.43 -6.03 5.07
C LEU A 12 10.87 -5.34 3.82
N LEU A 13 11.09 -4.02 3.67
CA LEU A 13 10.63 -3.26 2.49
C LEU A 13 11.20 -3.83 1.19
N LYS A 14 12.46 -4.26 1.20
CA LYS A 14 13.09 -4.88 0.04
C LYS A 14 12.53 -6.28 -0.24
N ALA A 15 12.22 -7.04 0.81
CA ALA A 15 11.59 -8.35 0.67
C ALA A 15 10.17 -8.24 0.08
N GLU A 16 9.37 -7.28 0.55
CA GLU A 16 8.03 -6.98 0.03
C GLU A 16 8.07 -6.45 -1.41
N SER A 17 9.00 -5.52 -1.71
CA SER A 17 9.12 -4.98 -3.06
C SER A 17 9.51 -6.03 -4.12
N ILE A 18 10.23 -7.09 -3.73
CA ILE A 18 10.50 -8.23 -4.62
C ILE A 18 9.22 -9.01 -4.90
N ALA A 19 8.37 -9.22 -3.88
CA ALA A 19 7.07 -9.87 -4.08
C ALA A 19 6.16 -9.01 -4.97
N ASP A 20 6.08 -7.71 -4.70
CA ASP A 20 5.31 -6.76 -5.52
C ASP A 20 5.79 -6.72 -6.98
N LEU A 21 7.11 -6.82 -7.20
CA LEU A 21 7.68 -6.86 -8.54
C LEU A 21 7.27 -8.13 -9.31
N ILE A 22 7.23 -9.28 -8.62
CA ILE A 22 6.81 -10.55 -9.20
C ILE A 22 5.32 -10.55 -9.52
N SER A 23 4.50 -9.95 -8.66
CA SER A 23 3.04 -9.87 -8.82
C SER A 23 2.57 -8.67 -9.65
N SER A 24 3.48 -7.82 -10.12
CA SER A 24 3.10 -6.63 -10.89
C SER A 24 2.49 -7.01 -12.24
N GLU A 25 1.29 -6.55 -12.50
CA GLU A 25 0.53 -6.74 -13.74
C GLU A 25 0.66 -5.55 -14.68
N THR A 26 1.08 -4.38 -14.15
CA THR A 26 1.19 -3.14 -14.92
C THR A 26 2.56 -2.51 -14.79
N GLU A 27 2.91 -1.67 -15.76
CA GLU A 27 4.19 -0.95 -15.76
C GLU A 27 4.33 0.01 -14.58
N ILE A 28 3.22 0.62 -14.13
CA ILE A 28 3.24 1.53 -12.97
C ILE A 28 3.52 0.76 -11.68
N GLN A 29 2.90 -0.42 -11.50
CA GLN A 29 3.22 -1.31 -10.37
C GLN A 29 4.68 -1.74 -10.38
N ARG A 30 5.18 -2.17 -11.53
CA ARG A 30 6.58 -2.57 -11.70
C ARG A 30 7.55 -1.45 -11.32
N ARG A 31 7.30 -0.23 -11.82
CA ARG A 31 8.14 0.94 -11.50
C ARG A 31 8.09 1.29 -10.03
N GLN A 32 6.93 1.20 -9.40
CA GLN A 32 6.78 1.44 -7.96
C GLN A 32 7.57 0.41 -7.14
N ALA A 33 7.45 -0.88 -7.46
CA ALA A 33 8.20 -1.94 -6.79
C ALA A 33 9.72 -1.74 -6.90
N ILE A 34 10.23 -1.42 -8.10
CA ILE A 34 11.64 -1.11 -8.32
C ILE A 34 12.09 0.11 -7.51
N LYS A 35 11.27 1.16 -7.43
CA LYS A 35 11.58 2.36 -6.66
C LYS A 35 11.74 2.08 -5.17
N ILE A 36 10.88 1.22 -4.61
CA ILE A 36 10.95 0.78 -3.21
C ILE A 36 12.17 -0.12 -3.01
N MET A 37 12.41 -1.07 -3.92
CA MET A 37 13.55 -1.99 -3.90
C MET A 37 14.90 -1.26 -3.92
N ASN A 38 14.99 -0.14 -4.64
CA ASN A 38 16.19 0.70 -4.72
C ASN A 38 16.44 1.55 -3.45
N GLY A 39 15.61 1.42 -2.42
CA GLY A 39 15.86 1.94 -1.08
C GLY A 39 15.32 3.35 -0.79
N LYS A 40 14.68 4.03 -1.74
CA LYS A 40 14.19 5.41 -1.52
C LYS A 40 13.28 5.56 -0.31
N SER A 41 12.38 4.61 -0.08
CA SER A 41 11.53 4.59 1.12
C SER A 41 12.31 4.18 2.37
N ALA A 42 13.26 3.24 2.24
CA ALA A 42 14.10 2.82 3.37
C ALA A 42 14.97 3.96 3.90
N ASP A 43 15.54 4.77 3.02
CA ASP A 43 16.35 5.95 3.39
C ASP A 43 15.53 6.97 4.20
N GLU A 44 14.27 7.19 3.79
CA GLU A 44 13.37 8.09 4.50
C GLU A 44 13.05 7.59 5.92
N PHE A 45 12.74 6.30 6.07
CA PHE A 45 12.51 5.68 7.38
C PHE A 45 13.77 5.60 8.23
N ASN A 46 14.93 5.36 7.65
CA ASN A 46 16.20 5.40 8.37
C ASN A 46 16.49 6.80 8.92
N LEU A 47 16.22 7.85 8.16
CA LEU A 47 16.37 9.23 8.64
C LEU A 47 15.46 9.51 9.84
N LEU A 48 14.20 9.05 9.81
CA LEU A 48 13.28 9.19 10.95
C LEU A 48 13.77 8.40 12.16
N ARG A 49 14.27 7.18 11.95
CA ARG A 49 14.84 6.34 12.99
C ARG A 49 16.04 6.99 13.66
N GLU A 50 16.98 7.55 12.89
CA GLU A 50 18.15 8.25 13.43
C GLU A 50 17.74 9.47 14.30
N LYS A 51 16.73 10.24 13.86
CA LYS A 51 16.19 11.34 14.67
C LYS A 51 15.61 10.83 16.00
N LEU A 52 14.83 9.75 15.97
CA LEU A 52 14.24 9.16 17.18
C LEU A 52 15.30 8.58 18.13
N LEU A 53 16.31 7.89 17.59
CA LEU A 53 17.43 7.39 18.39
C LEU A 53 18.19 8.52 19.08
N LYS A 54 18.43 9.63 18.40
CA LYS A 54 19.05 10.81 18.97
C LYS A 54 18.21 11.43 20.10
N ILE A 55 16.89 11.50 19.92
CA ILE A 55 15.99 11.94 20.99
C ILE A 55 16.09 11.00 22.20
N LEU A 56 16.00 9.69 21.96
CA LEU A 56 16.08 8.68 23.01
C LEU A 56 17.39 8.78 23.79
N SER A 57 18.53 8.87 23.11
CA SER A 57 19.83 9.01 23.77
C SER A 57 19.94 10.26 24.66
N HIS A 58 19.33 11.37 24.26
CA HIS A 58 19.29 12.57 25.09
C HIS A 58 18.40 12.42 26.34
N ILE A 59 17.29 11.66 26.21
CA ILE A 59 16.42 11.38 27.34
C ILE A 59 17.10 10.43 28.32
N GLU A 60 17.73 9.35 27.84
CA GLU A 60 18.47 8.40 28.65
C GLU A 60 19.65 9.09 29.38
N ALA A 61 20.41 9.93 28.68
CA ALA A 61 21.49 10.70 29.32
C ALA A 61 20.97 11.58 30.47
N LYS A 62 19.79 12.17 30.34
CA LYS A 62 19.19 13.00 31.40
C LYS A 62 18.68 12.18 32.58
N ILE A 63 18.29 10.93 32.36
CA ILE A 63 17.86 10.00 33.42
C ILE A 63 19.07 9.44 34.17
N ASP A 64 20.10 9.01 33.41
CA ASP A 64 21.25 8.32 33.97
C ASP A 64 22.25 9.28 34.66
N PHE A 65 22.28 10.54 34.20
CA PHE A 65 23.21 11.56 34.69
C PHE A 65 22.44 12.82 35.16
N PRO A 66 21.63 12.71 36.22
CA PRO A 66 20.77 13.81 36.68
C PRO A 66 21.58 15.02 37.23
N ASP A 67 22.78 14.77 37.75
CA ASP A 67 23.66 15.75 38.37
C ASP A 67 24.65 16.40 37.39
N GLU A 68 24.69 15.95 36.12
CA GLU A 68 25.53 16.59 35.13
C GLU A 68 24.85 17.80 34.49
N ASP A 69 25.66 18.86 34.25
CA ASP A 69 25.22 20.10 33.59
C ASP A 69 24.91 19.87 32.10
N LEU A 70 23.79 19.17 31.83
CA LEU A 70 23.29 19.04 30.47
C LEU A 70 22.74 20.41 29.98
N PRO A 71 22.88 20.76 28.70
CA PRO A 71 22.41 22.02 28.18
C PRO A 71 20.94 22.26 28.52
N ASN A 72 20.63 23.41 29.14
CA ASN A 72 19.28 23.76 29.63
C ASN A 72 18.20 23.71 28.51
N ASN A 73 18.58 23.81 27.22
CA ASN A 73 17.66 23.81 26.10
C ASN A 73 17.48 22.41 25.45
N ILE A 74 17.96 21.33 26.09
CA ILE A 74 17.90 19.96 25.51
C ILE A 74 16.46 19.51 25.32
N LEU A 75 15.57 19.78 26.27
CA LEU A 75 14.15 19.42 26.19
C LEU A 75 13.43 20.17 25.07
N GLU A 76 13.77 21.42 24.85
CA GLU A 76 13.20 22.24 23.78
C GLU A 76 13.64 21.71 22.41
N LYS A 77 14.92 21.36 22.26
CA LYS A 77 15.45 20.72 21.03
C LYS A 77 14.80 19.36 20.76
N ILE A 78 14.60 18.55 21.80
CA ILE A 78 13.89 17.27 21.70
C ILE A 78 12.47 17.48 21.16
N LYS A 79 11.74 18.45 21.74
CA LYS A 79 10.35 18.76 21.33
C LYS A 79 10.30 19.18 19.85
N ILE A 80 11.16 20.11 19.44
CA ILE A 80 11.23 20.56 18.03
C ILE A 80 11.49 19.38 17.10
N THR A 81 12.48 18.53 17.41
CA THR A 81 12.82 17.38 16.57
C THR A 81 11.69 16.35 16.52
N LEU A 82 10.99 16.15 17.63
CA LEU A 82 9.85 15.24 17.72
C LEU A 82 8.68 15.75 16.87
N ASP A 83 8.39 17.05 16.93
CA ASP A 83 7.35 17.68 16.11
C ASP A 83 7.65 17.55 14.61
N GLU A 84 8.91 17.73 14.20
CA GLU A 84 9.33 17.47 12.80
C GLU A 84 9.08 16.02 12.38
N VAL A 85 9.40 15.04 13.23
CA VAL A 85 9.15 13.61 12.95
C VAL A 85 7.65 13.35 12.84
N ILE A 86 6.84 13.90 13.74
CA ILE A 86 5.37 13.74 13.71
C ILE A 86 4.78 14.32 12.43
N ILE A 87 5.20 15.53 12.04
CA ILE A 87 4.74 16.19 10.80
C ILE A 87 5.10 15.31 9.58
N LYS A 88 6.31 14.79 9.55
CA LYS A 88 6.76 13.94 8.44
C LYS A 88 5.98 12.64 8.33
N ILE A 89 5.76 11.96 9.48
CA ILE A 89 4.93 10.74 9.54
C ILE A 89 3.49 11.02 9.11
N LYS A 90 2.88 12.11 9.62
CA LYS A 90 1.53 12.51 9.20
C LYS A 90 1.44 12.78 7.70
N LYS A 91 2.47 13.38 7.09
CA LYS A 91 2.52 13.60 5.64
C LYS A 91 2.57 12.28 4.87
N ILE A 92 3.35 11.30 5.35
CA ILE A 92 3.40 9.96 4.73
C ILE A 92 2.05 9.25 4.83
N LEU A 93 1.39 9.32 6.00
CA LEU A 93 0.08 8.70 6.22
C LEU A 93 -1.05 9.38 5.42
N ASN A 94 -0.92 10.66 5.11
CA ASN A 94 -1.93 11.44 4.40
C ASN A 94 -1.68 11.51 2.87
N ASP A 95 -1.02 10.51 2.30
CA ASP A 95 -0.78 10.40 0.86
C ASP A 95 -2.01 9.96 0.04
N GLN A 96 -3.20 9.94 0.66
CA GLN A 96 -4.47 9.46 0.11
C GLN A 96 -4.42 8.00 -0.35
N LYS A 97 -3.50 7.20 0.22
CA LYS A 97 -3.29 5.79 -0.11
C LYS A 97 -2.96 5.53 -1.59
N VAL A 98 -2.34 6.49 -2.26
CA VAL A 98 -2.00 6.37 -3.69
C VAL A 98 -1.09 5.16 -3.91
N GLY A 99 -0.08 4.98 -3.06
CA GLY A 99 0.83 3.84 -3.14
C GLY A 99 0.12 2.50 -2.98
N GLU A 100 -0.82 2.40 -2.02
CA GLU A 100 -1.63 1.21 -1.77
C GLU A 100 -2.54 0.89 -2.97
N ARG A 101 -3.21 1.91 -3.53
CA ARG A 101 -4.07 1.74 -4.72
C ARG A 101 -3.32 1.31 -5.97
N ILE A 102 -2.10 1.78 -6.16
CA ILE A 102 -1.26 1.31 -7.26
C ILE A 102 -0.86 -0.15 -7.04
N ARG A 103 -0.53 -0.53 -5.80
CA ARG A 103 -0.14 -1.90 -5.45
C ARG A 103 -1.30 -2.87 -5.60
N GLU A 104 -2.46 -2.56 -5.00
CA GLU A 104 -3.63 -3.44 -4.93
C GLU A 104 -4.57 -3.33 -6.12
N GLY A 105 -4.44 -2.28 -6.91
CA GLY A 105 -5.38 -1.93 -7.98
C GLY A 105 -6.52 -1.01 -7.51
N PHE A 106 -7.04 -0.25 -8.46
CA PHE A 106 -8.20 0.61 -8.26
C PHE A 106 -9.47 -0.22 -8.38
N LYS A 107 -10.14 -0.50 -7.26
CA LYS A 107 -11.39 -1.29 -7.24
C LYS A 107 -12.56 -0.46 -7.70
N ILE A 108 -13.22 -0.89 -8.78
CA ILE A 108 -14.40 -0.22 -9.38
C ILE A 108 -15.56 -1.21 -9.40
N ALA A 109 -16.69 -0.80 -8.83
CA ALA A 109 -17.95 -1.55 -8.92
C ALA A 109 -18.89 -0.88 -9.92
N ILE A 110 -19.43 -1.66 -10.88
CA ILE A 110 -20.42 -1.16 -11.84
C ILE A 110 -21.81 -1.46 -11.30
N LEU A 111 -22.53 -0.42 -10.90
CA LEU A 111 -23.87 -0.51 -10.31
C LEU A 111 -24.94 0.00 -11.29
N GLY A 112 -26.11 -0.61 -11.28
CA GLY A 112 -27.24 -0.15 -12.08
C GLY A 112 -28.33 -1.22 -12.23
N PRO A 113 -29.54 -0.85 -12.72
CA PRO A 113 -30.65 -1.78 -12.91
C PRO A 113 -30.31 -2.89 -13.91
N THR A 114 -31.14 -3.94 -13.96
CA THR A 114 -31.03 -5.00 -14.96
C THR A 114 -31.18 -4.41 -16.37
N ASN A 115 -30.45 -4.94 -17.34
CA ASN A 115 -30.42 -4.48 -18.74
C ASN A 115 -29.94 -3.03 -18.98
N ALA A 116 -29.26 -2.42 -18.01
CA ALA A 116 -28.64 -1.09 -18.16
C ALA A 116 -27.34 -1.08 -18.98
N GLY A 117 -26.97 -2.20 -19.58
CA GLY A 117 -25.74 -2.28 -20.40
C GLY A 117 -24.45 -2.53 -19.61
N LYS A 118 -24.54 -2.91 -18.32
CA LYS A 118 -23.35 -3.19 -17.47
C LYS A 118 -22.41 -4.23 -18.09
N SER A 119 -22.96 -5.38 -18.48
CA SER A 119 -22.18 -6.47 -19.10
C SER A 119 -21.62 -6.06 -20.45
N SER A 120 -22.33 -5.25 -21.24
CA SER A 120 -21.82 -4.71 -22.50
C SER A 120 -20.65 -3.76 -22.27
N LEU A 121 -20.71 -2.94 -21.24
CA LEU A 121 -19.62 -2.06 -20.84
C LEU A 121 -18.39 -2.88 -20.38
N MET A 122 -18.61 -3.90 -19.51
CA MET A 122 -17.57 -4.81 -19.07
C MET A 122 -16.89 -5.50 -20.26
N ASN A 123 -17.68 -6.08 -21.16
CA ASN A 123 -17.15 -6.74 -22.36
C ASN A 123 -16.37 -5.76 -23.25
N HIS A 124 -16.85 -4.54 -23.40
CA HIS A 124 -16.16 -3.51 -24.18
C HIS A 124 -14.82 -3.12 -23.56
N LEU A 125 -14.75 -3.01 -22.23
CA LEU A 125 -13.53 -2.72 -21.51
C LEU A 125 -12.54 -3.91 -21.54
N SER A 126 -13.06 -5.13 -21.44
CA SER A 126 -12.25 -6.36 -21.47
C SER A 126 -11.72 -6.71 -22.87
N ASN A 127 -12.43 -6.34 -23.94
CA ASN A 127 -12.04 -6.59 -25.34
C ASN A 127 -11.03 -5.58 -25.92
N ARG A 128 -10.78 -4.48 -25.24
CA ARG A 128 -9.61 -3.64 -25.53
C ARG A 128 -8.39 -4.36 -24.96
N ASP A 129 -7.23 -4.35 -25.62
CA ASP A 129 -5.92 -4.98 -25.25
C ASP A 129 -5.44 -4.71 -23.81
N VAL A 130 -6.35 -4.57 -22.88
CA VAL A 130 -6.24 -4.04 -21.54
C VAL A 130 -6.53 -5.12 -20.49
N ALA A 131 -7.19 -6.24 -20.89
CA ALA A 131 -7.52 -7.30 -19.96
C ALA A 131 -6.30 -8.17 -19.64
N ILE A 132 -5.83 -8.09 -18.43
CA ILE A 132 -4.90 -9.06 -17.86
C ILE A 132 -5.77 -10.19 -17.32
N VAL A 133 -5.87 -11.28 -18.08
CA VAL A 133 -6.63 -12.46 -17.65
C VAL A 133 -5.83 -13.16 -16.54
N SER A 134 -6.07 -12.78 -15.32
CA SER A 134 -5.64 -13.55 -14.15
C SER A 134 -6.83 -14.42 -13.73
N GLU A 135 -6.87 -15.67 -14.22
CA GLU A 135 -7.74 -16.70 -13.65
C GLU A 135 -7.22 -17.09 -12.27
N ILE A 136 -7.52 -16.30 -11.27
CA ILE A 136 -7.41 -16.78 -9.91
C ILE A 136 -8.67 -17.60 -9.62
N ALA A 137 -8.57 -18.90 -9.91
CA ALA A 137 -9.59 -19.88 -9.53
C ALA A 137 -9.61 -19.98 -8.01
N GLY A 138 -10.60 -19.37 -7.39
CA GLY A 138 -10.84 -19.44 -5.94
C GLY A 138 -12.32 -19.47 -5.64
N THR A 139 -12.83 -20.64 -5.27
CA THR A 139 -14.08 -20.96 -4.58
C THR A 139 -15.41 -20.44 -5.16
N THR A 140 -16.35 -21.33 -5.29
CA THR A 140 -17.68 -21.29 -5.95
C THR A 140 -18.70 -20.22 -5.46
N ARG A 141 -18.27 -19.09 -4.89
CA ARG A 141 -19.12 -17.97 -4.43
C ARG A 141 -18.47 -16.60 -4.60
N ASP A 142 -17.33 -16.51 -5.28
CA ASP A 142 -16.58 -15.25 -5.35
C ASP A 142 -17.05 -14.39 -6.52
N VAL A 143 -17.12 -13.09 -6.26
CA VAL A 143 -17.37 -12.04 -7.24
C VAL A 143 -16.36 -12.20 -8.38
N ILE A 144 -16.82 -12.27 -9.62
CA ILE A 144 -15.93 -12.31 -10.78
C ILE A 144 -15.24 -10.94 -10.87
N GLU A 145 -13.94 -10.94 -10.61
CA GLU A 145 -13.09 -9.76 -10.74
C GLU A 145 -12.39 -9.78 -12.10
N THR A 146 -12.45 -8.67 -12.80
CA THR A 146 -11.74 -8.49 -14.07
C THR A 146 -10.62 -7.49 -13.86
N HIS A 147 -9.38 -7.94 -14.04
CA HIS A 147 -8.19 -7.10 -13.94
C HIS A 147 -7.93 -6.41 -15.28
N LEU A 148 -7.81 -5.10 -15.27
CA LEU A 148 -7.57 -4.27 -16.43
C LEU A 148 -6.32 -3.41 -16.24
N ASN A 149 -5.61 -3.19 -17.35
CA ASN A 149 -4.55 -2.21 -17.43
C ASN A 149 -5.08 -0.97 -18.15
N ILE A 150 -5.47 0.06 -17.43
CA ILE A 150 -5.95 1.31 -18.03
C ILE A 150 -4.82 2.34 -17.99
N ASP A 151 -4.19 2.55 -19.14
CA ASP A 151 -3.07 3.52 -19.30
C ASP A 151 -1.93 3.29 -18.28
N GLY A 152 -1.61 2.02 -18.03
CA GLY A 152 -0.58 1.60 -17.07
C GLY A 152 -1.06 1.46 -15.63
N TYR A 153 -2.28 1.88 -15.31
CA TYR A 153 -2.86 1.75 -13.97
C TYR A 153 -3.60 0.42 -13.81
N PRO A 154 -3.38 -0.31 -12.70
CA PRO A 154 -4.12 -1.52 -12.39
C PRO A 154 -5.54 -1.17 -11.94
N VAL A 155 -6.53 -1.69 -12.64
CA VAL A 155 -7.95 -1.49 -12.33
C VAL A 155 -8.62 -2.84 -12.17
N ILE A 156 -9.32 -3.05 -11.06
CA ILE A 156 -10.08 -4.26 -10.78
C ILE A 156 -11.57 -3.90 -10.84
N ILE A 157 -12.26 -4.47 -11.82
CA ILE A 157 -13.70 -4.29 -11.93
C ILE A 157 -14.39 -5.52 -11.36
N SER A 158 -15.24 -5.29 -10.34
CA SER A 158 -16.08 -6.34 -9.76
C SER A 158 -17.45 -6.35 -10.44
N ASP A 159 -17.86 -7.52 -10.97
CA ASP A 159 -19.22 -7.70 -11.47
C ASP A 159 -20.21 -7.82 -10.30
N THR A 160 -21.04 -6.82 -10.14
CA THR A 160 -22.09 -6.80 -9.11
C THR A 160 -23.36 -7.55 -9.53
N ALA A 161 -23.40 -8.15 -10.72
CA ALA A 161 -24.54 -8.94 -11.17
C ALA A 161 -24.78 -10.21 -10.29
N GLY A 162 -23.77 -10.67 -9.57
CA GLY A 162 -23.86 -11.77 -8.59
C GLY A 162 -24.38 -11.37 -7.21
N ILE A 163 -24.41 -10.07 -6.90
CA ILE A 163 -24.99 -9.55 -5.63
C ILE A 163 -26.49 -9.29 -5.87
N ARG A 164 -27.22 -10.31 -6.25
CA ARG A 164 -28.68 -10.25 -6.18
C ARG A 164 -29.09 -10.58 -4.76
N ASP A 165 -29.92 -9.73 -4.20
CA ASP A 165 -30.64 -9.94 -2.96
C ASP A 165 -31.22 -11.37 -2.92
N SER A 166 -30.66 -12.23 -2.05
CA SER A 166 -31.23 -13.52 -1.70
C SER A 166 -32.53 -13.37 -0.89
N LYS A 167 -33.21 -12.22 -0.98
CA LYS A 167 -34.42 -11.94 -0.20
C LYS A 167 -35.72 -12.28 -0.89
N ASN A 168 -35.71 -12.76 -2.15
CA ASN A 168 -36.96 -13.00 -2.90
C ASN A 168 -37.18 -14.47 -3.37
N GLU A 169 -36.54 -15.48 -2.77
CA GLU A 169 -36.82 -16.88 -3.09
C GLU A 169 -37.20 -17.76 -1.89
N ILE A 170 -37.79 -17.18 -0.85
CA ILE A 170 -38.48 -17.98 0.17
C ILE A 170 -39.87 -17.39 0.37
N GLU A 171 -40.72 -17.55 -0.62
CA GLU A 171 -42.21 -17.55 -0.50
C GLU A 171 -42.80 -17.92 -1.86
N LYS A 172 -42.79 -19.25 -2.15
CA LYS A 172 -43.89 -19.95 -2.84
C LYS A 172 -43.70 -21.46 -2.67
#